data_a8bcab5e1951c02f47cbbd7b96431a89
#
_entry.id   a8bcab5e1951c02f47cbbd7b96431a89
#
_cell.length_a   1.000
_cell.length_b   1.000
_cell.length_c   1.000
_cell.angle_alpha   90.00
_cell.angle_beta   90.00
_cell.angle_gamma   90.00
#
_symmetry.space_group_name_H-M   'P 1'
#
loop_
_entity.id
_entity.type
_entity.pdbx_description
1 polymer ?
#
loop_
_entity_poly.entity_id
_entity_poly.type
_entity_poly.pdbx_seq_one_letter_code
_entity_poly.pdbx_strand_id
1 'polypeptide(L)'
;SSAASDVYKRQVLGKAYNPLYGWYVSSKHALEGWSDVLRLEVKQFGIDVVIIEPGMIKTNIGNYSAQYFEKYSKNSEYKNFYGSPDDSNENTFDDYSDPIVIAKVIDKAINAKNPKTRYSAGAYSWILLTMRGILPDKWFDRLIVNVTG
;
A
#
# COMPACT_ATOMS: atom_id res chain seq x y z
N SER A 1 8.35 30.31 -10.58
CA SER A 1 9.06 29.06 -10.79
C SER A 1 8.12 27.92 -10.38
N SER A 2 7.55 27.24 -11.36
CA SER A 2 6.78 26.02 -11.12
C SER A 2 7.78 24.94 -10.71
N ALA A 3 7.88 24.63 -9.41
CA ALA A 3 8.55 23.44 -8.98
C ALA A 3 7.81 22.24 -9.61
N ALA A 4 8.48 21.46 -10.42
CA ALA A 4 7.91 20.21 -10.91
C ALA A 4 7.82 19.25 -9.72
N SER A 5 6.59 18.85 -9.38
CA SER A 5 6.35 17.87 -8.33
C SER A 5 6.00 16.55 -9.00
N ASP A 6 6.70 15.49 -8.65
CA ASP A 6 6.37 14.16 -9.10
C ASP A 6 5.70 13.38 -7.96
N VAL A 7 4.47 12.90 -8.20
CA VAL A 7 3.65 12.20 -7.22
C VAL A 7 3.55 10.73 -7.57
N TYR A 8 4.24 9.88 -6.82
CA TYR A 8 4.17 8.43 -6.98
C TYR A 8 3.09 7.83 -6.08
N LYS A 9 2.07 7.21 -6.69
CA LYS A 9 1.04 6.48 -5.97
C LYS A 9 1.61 5.14 -5.47
N ARG A 10 1.70 4.97 -4.17
CA ARG A 10 2.17 3.75 -3.51
C ARG A 10 1.15 3.25 -2.53
N GLN A 11 1.27 1.99 -2.16
CA GLN A 11 0.45 1.37 -1.12
C GLN A 11 1.29 1.14 0.13
N VAL A 12 0.62 0.96 1.28
CA VAL A 12 1.23 0.52 2.54
C VAL A 12 2.13 -0.71 2.34
N LEU A 13 1.84 -1.54 1.34
CA LEU A 13 2.65 -2.68 0.89
C LEU A 13 4.02 -2.30 0.29
N GLY A 14 4.37 -1.02 0.20
CA GLY A 14 5.75 -0.58 -0.02
C GLY A 14 6.65 -0.74 1.20
N LYS A 15 6.07 -0.99 2.39
CA LYS A 15 6.79 -1.22 3.66
C LYS A 15 6.29 -2.44 4.41
N ALA A 16 5.03 -2.80 4.26
CA ALA A 16 4.44 -4.02 4.79
C ALA A 16 4.39 -5.12 3.72
N TYR A 17 4.09 -6.34 4.12
CA TYR A 17 4.00 -7.48 3.23
C TYR A 17 2.80 -8.34 3.59
N ASN A 18 2.37 -9.17 2.64
CA ASN A 18 1.29 -10.12 2.80
C ASN A 18 1.63 -11.41 2.05
N PRO A 19 1.29 -12.59 2.57
CA PRO A 19 1.45 -13.86 1.84
C PRO A 19 0.84 -13.77 0.43
N LEU A 20 1.44 -14.48 -0.52
CA LEU A 20 1.05 -14.57 -1.93
C LEU A 20 1.27 -13.30 -2.78
N TYR A 21 1.58 -12.16 -2.17
CA TYR A 21 1.82 -10.90 -2.87
C TYR A 21 3.32 -10.61 -3.12
N GLY A 22 4.20 -11.62 -3.09
CA GLY A 22 5.65 -11.44 -3.13
C GLY A 22 6.14 -10.52 -4.26
N TRP A 23 5.78 -10.78 -5.52
CA TRP A 23 6.17 -9.94 -6.66
C TRP A 23 5.61 -8.51 -6.57
N TYR A 24 4.36 -8.40 -6.16
CA TYR A 24 3.73 -7.10 -5.98
C TYR A 24 4.43 -6.28 -4.87
N VAL A 25 4.63 -6.89 -3.71
CA VAL A 25 5.34 -6.29 -2.57
C VAL A 25 6.76 -5.88 -2.97
N SER A 26 7.50 -6.77 -3.65
CA SER A 26 8.84 -6.46 -4.15
C SER A 26 8.87 -5.24 -5.06
N SER A 27 7.91 -5.14 -5.99
CA SER A 27 7.80 -3.98 -6.88
C SER A 27 7.54 -2.68 -6.13
N LYS A 28 6.73 -2.73 -5.06
CA LYS A 28 6.42 -1.55 -4.23
C LYS A 28 7.58 -1.14 -3.34
N HIS A 29 8.32 -2.10 -2.77
CA HIS A 29 9.54 -1.82 -2.02
C HIS A 29 10.65 -1.23 -2.91
N ALA A 30 10.83 -1.78 -4.12
CA ALA A 30 11.77 -1.22 -5.09
C ALA A 30 11.44 0.23 -5.42
N LEU A 31 10.16 0.52 -5.67
CA LEU A 31 9.70 1.87 -5.93
C LEU A 31 9.89 2.80 -4.73
N GLU A 32 9.78 2.31 -3.49
CA GLU A 32 10.03 3.07 -2.26
C GLU A 32 11.50 3.53 -2.19
N GLY A 33 12.42 2.58 -2.35
CA GLY A 33 13.86 2.89 -2.33
C GLY A 33 14.27 3.80 -3.47
N TRP A 34 13.78 3.53 -4.70
CA TRP A 34 14.08 4.36 -5.85
C TRP A 34 13.64 5.82 -5.68
N SER A 35 12.47 6.07 -5.13
CA SER A 35 12.02 7.45 -4.91
C SER A 35 12.74 8.16 -3.79
N ASP A 36 13.23 7.43 -2.78
CA ASP A 36 14.07 8.03 -1.76
C ASP A 36 15.41 8.49 -2.35
N VAL A 37 16.00 7.70 -3.25
CA VAL A 37 17.19 8.10 -4.00
C VAL A 37 16.89 9.28 -4.91
N LEU A 38 15.86 9.19 -5.74
CA LEU A 38 15.47 10.28 -6.65
C LEU A 38 15.23 11.59 -5.91
N ARG A 39 14.59 11.55 -4.73
CA ARG A 39 14.36 12.76 -3.92
C ARG A 39 15.67 13.48 -3.58
N LEU A 40 16.73 12.74 -3.28
CA LEU A 40 18.03 13.31 -2.95
C LEU A 40 18.71 13.88 -4.20
N GLU A 41 18.65 13.15 -5.31
CA GLU A 41 19.30 13.52 -6.56
C GLU A 41 18.71 14.81 -7.17
N VAL A 42 17.38 14.94 -7.17
CA VAL A 42 16.69 16.08 -7.83
C VAL A 42 16.51 17.29 -6.92
N LYS A 43 16.80 17.18 -5.63
CA LYS A 43 16.65 18.28 -4.66
C LYS A 43 17.44 19.53 -5.07
N GLN A 44 18.62 19.36 -5.65
CA GLN A 44 19.45 20.46 -6.15
C GLN A 44 18.77 21.27 -7.27
N PHE A 45 17.78 20.71 -7.95
CA PHE A 45 16.99 21.35 -9.00
C PHE A 45 15.70 21.99 -8.48
N GLY A 46 15.46 21.97 -7.16
CA GLY A 46 14.25 22.51 -6.56
C GLY A 46 13.01 21.63 -6.80
N ILE A 47 13.21 20.34 -7.09
CA ILE A 47 12.13 19.37 -7.32
C ILE A 47 11.86 18.60 -6.02
N ASP A 48 10.60 18.59 -5.60
CA ASP A 48 10.13 17.80 -4.46
C ASP A 48 9.53 16.47 -4.94
N VAL A 49 10.05 15.37 -4.42
CA VAL A 49 9.50 14.03 -4.63
C VAL A 49 8.66 13.63 -3.42
N VAL A 50 7.38 13.42 -3.65
CA VAL A 50 6.39 13.10 -2.62
C VAL A 50 5.85 11.70 -2.84
N ILE A 51 5.80 10.92 -1.77
CA ILE A 51 5.28 9.57 -1.75
C ILE A 51 3.90 9.57 -1.11
N ILE A 52 2.91 9.05 -1.82
CA ILE A 52 1.57 8.81 -1.28
C ILE A 52 1.47 7.33 -0.92
N GLU A 53 1.12 7.05 0.33
CA GLU A 53 1.01 5.69 0.91
C GLU A 53 -0.47 5.37 1.21
N PRO A 54 -1.27 4.95 0.19
CA PRO A 54 -2.65 4.56 0.41
C PRO A 54 -2.74 3.29 1.27
N GLY A 55 -3.66 3.29 2.22
CA GLY A 55 -4.14 2.10 2.90
C GLY A 55 -5.15 1.33 2.05
N MET A 56 -6.14 0.73 2.69
CA MET A 56 -7.21 0.01 2.01
C MET A 56 -8.19 1.00 1.38
N ILE A 57 -8.30 0.93 0.05
CA ILE A 57 -9.13 1.82 -0.77
C ILE A 57 -10.12 0.98 -1.58
N LYS A 58 -11.38 1.39 -1.63
CA LYS A 58 -12.43 0.77 -2.47
C LYS A 58 -12.02 0.85 -3.95
N THR A 59 -11.64 -0.29 -4.51
CA THR A 59 -11.24 -0.42 -5.93
C THR A 59 -11.59 -1.80 -6.45
N ASN A 60 -11.69 -1.97 -7.76
CA ASN A 60 -11.97 -3.27 -8.38
C ASN A 60 -10.79 -4.28 -8.30
N ILE A 61 -9.64 -3.87 -7.77
CA ILE A 61 -8.46 -4.75 -7.62
C ILE A 61 -8.79 -5.97 -6.75
N GLY A 62 -9.58 -5.80 -5.67
CA GLY A 62 -9.98 -6.90 -4.80
C GLY A 62 -10.75 -7.98 -5.56
N ASN A 63 -11.71 -7.59 -6.39
CA ASN A 63 -12.53 -8.51 -7.19
C ASN A 63 -11.66 -9.29 -8.21
N TYR A 64 -10.73 -8.61 -8.89
CA TYR A 64 -9.80 -9.28 -9.81
C TYR A 64 -8.87 -10.25 -9.08
N SER A 65 -8.36 -9.88 -7.91
CA SER A 65 -7.52 -10.74 -7.10
C SER A 65 -8.28 -11.98 -6.64
N ALA A 66 -9.50 -11.83 -6.15
CA ALA A 66 -10.35 -12.94 -5.72
C ALA A 66 -10.61 -13.93 -6.85
N GLN A 67 -11.00 -13.47 -8.04
CA GLN A 67 -11.20 -14.33 -9.22
C GLN A 67 -9.92 -15.06 -9.62
N TYR A 68 -8.78 -14.38 -9.57
CA TYR A 68 -7.49 -14.97 -9.90
C TYR A 68 -7.11 -16.04 -8.87
N PHE A 69 -7.28 -15.75 -7.60
CA PHE A 69 -7.03 -16.69 -6.52
C PHE A 69 -7.95 -17.90 -6.60
N GLU A 70 -9.24 -17.73 -6.81
CA GLU A 70 -10.18 -18.84 -6.98
C GLU A 70 -9.76 -19.78 -8.11
N LYS A 71 -9.31 -19.22 -9.24
CA LYS A 71 -8.86 -20.00 -10.39
C LYS A 71 -7.63 -20.86 -10.09
N TYR A 72 -6.68 -20.38 -9.30
CA TYR A 72 -5.38 -21.01 -9.09
C TYR A 72 -5.21 -21.68 -7.72
N SER A 73 -6.11 -21.46 -6.76
CA SER A 73 -6.00 -22.02 -5.41
C SER A 73 -6.38 -23.50 -5.30
N LYS A 74 -7.32 -23.96 -6.11
CA LYS A 74 -7.96 -25.31 -5.97
C LYS A 74 -6.97 -26.47 -5.90
N ASN A 75 -5.83 -26.38 -6.57
CA ASN A 75 -4.79 -27.40 -6.62
C ASN A 75 -3.43 -26.90 -6.10
N SER A 76 -3.41 -25.84 -5.31
CA SER A 76 -2.19 -25.25 -4.79
C SER A 76 -1.85 -25.77 -3.40
N GLU A 77 -0.56 -26.03 -3.15
CA GLU A 77 -0.05 -26.30 -1.78
C GLU A 77 -0.30 -25.13 -0.82
N TYR A 78 -0.51 -23.92 -1.37
CA TYR A 78 -0.80 -22.69 -0.63
C TYR A 78 -2.30 -22.45 -0.40
N LYS A 79 -3.15 -23.46 -0.64
CA LYS A 79 -4.63 -23.34 -0.49
C LYS A 79 -5.07 -22.78 0.88
N ASN A 80 -4.32 -23.06 1.93
CA ASN A 80 -4.65 -22.58 3.29
C ASN A 80 -4.40 -21.08 3.50
N PHE A 81 -3.67 -20.42 2.58
CA PHE A 81 -3.50 -18.96 2.57
C PHE A 81 -4.57 -18.23 1.74
N TYR A 82 -5.36 -19.00 0.98
CA TYR A 82 -6.53 -18.46 0.30
C TYR A 82 -7.69 -18.69 1.26
N GLY A 83 -8.22 -17.68 1.91
CA GLY A 83 -9.43 -17.82 2.69
C GLY A 83 -10.50 -18.60 1.91
N SER A 84 -11.39 -19.31 2.59
CA SER A 84 -12.52 -19.93 1.92
C SER A 84 -13.25 -18.90 1.07
N PRO A 85 -13.74 -19.27 -0.14
CA PRO A 85 -14.58 -18.36 -0.95
C PRO A 85 -15.78 -17.81 -0.15
N ASP A 86 -16.24 -18.56 0.88
CA ASP A 86 -17.28 -18.14 1.81
C ASP A 86 -16.81 -17.09 2.84
N ASP A 87 -15.49 -16.97 3.08
CA ASP A 87 -14.92 -15.98 4.00
C ASP A 87 -14.69 -14.61 3.32
N SER A 88 -14.88 -14.53 2.01
CA SER A 88 -15.00 -13.25 1.31
C SER A 88 -16.32 -12.60 1.69
N ASN A 89 -16.46 -12.24 2.97
CA ASN A 89 -17.56 -11.43 3.45
C ASN A 89 -17.61 -10.18 2.58
N GLU A 90 -18.70 -10.00 1.87
CA GLU A 90 -18.97 -8.75 1.11
C GLU A 90 -18.78 -7.51 1.99
N ASN A 91 -18.91 -7.68 3.31
CA ASN A 91 -18.71 -6.66 4.33
C ASN A 91 -17.24 -6.23 4.53
N THR A 92 -16.25 -7.01 4.07
CA THR A 92 -14.82 -6.66 4.27
C THR A 92 -14.42 -5.39 3.51
N PHE A 93 -15.15 -5.05 2.45
CA PHE A 93 -14.90 -3.85 1.66
C PHE A 93 -15.61 -2.60 2.19
N ASP A 94 -16.57 -2.75 3.11
CA ASP A 94 -17.32 -1.60 3.65
C ASP A 94 -16.43 -0.69 4.51
N ASP A 95 -15.44 -1.24 5.17
CA ASP A 95 -14.46 -0.50 5.96
C ASP A 95 -13.38 0.19 5.13
N TYR A 96 -13.33 -0.06 3.80
CA TYR A 96 -12.33 0.56 2.94
C TYR A 96 -12.69 2.01 2.63
N SER A 97 -11.68 2.86 2.54
CA SER A 97 -11.89 4.27 2.25
C SER A 97 -12.23 4.53 0.79
N ASP A 98 -13.05 5.54 0.55
CA ASP A 98 -13.34 6.03 -0.79
C ASP A 98 -12.05 6.57 -1.46
N PRO A 99 -11.84 6.33 -2.77
CA PRO A 99 -10.72 6.87 -3.53
C PRO A 99 -10.52 8.38 -3.43
N ILE A 100 -11.57 9.14 -3.13
CA ILE A 100 -11.51 10.61 -2.98
C ILE A 100 -10.55 11.03 -1.88
N VAL A 101 -10.34 10.20 -0.84
CA VAL A 101 -9.40 10.53 0.24
C VAL A 101 -7.97 10.64 -0.27
N ILE A 102 -7.62 9.83 -1.26
CA ILE A 102 -6.30 9.88 -1.89
C ILE A 102 -6.16 11.10 -2.80
N ALA A 103 -7.21 11.43 -3.57
CA ALA A 103 -7.22 12.64 -4.39
C ALA A 103 -7.02 13.90 -3.53
N LYS A 104 -7.70 14.00 -2.38
CA LYS A 104 -7.53 15.12 -1.43
C LYS A 104 -6.11 15.21 -0.88
N VAL A 105 -5.48 14.09 -0.61
CA VAL A 105 -4.09 14.06 -0.09
C VAL A 105 -3.09 14.44 -1.17
N ILE A 106 -3.31 14.01 -2.41
CA ILE A 106 -2.50 14.44 -3.56
C ILE A 106 -2.63 15.95 -3.77
N ASP A 107 -3.86 16.47 -3.78
CA ASP A 107 -4.11 17.91 -3.90
C ASP A 107 -3.40 18.70 -2.79
N LYS A 108 -3.50 18.24 -1.54
CA LYS A 108 -2.79 18.82 -0.41
C LYS A 108 -1.27 18.83 -0.60
N ALA A 109 -0.70 17.75 -1.14
CA ALA A 109 0.74 17.63 -1.35
C ALA A 109 1.21 18.58 -2.44
N ILE A 110 0.47 18.69 -3.56
CA ILE A 110 0.80 19.56 -4.71
C ILE A 110 0.73 21.04 -4.31
N ASN A 111 -0.26 21.42 -3.50
CA ASN A 111 -0.47 22.82 -3.10
C ASN A 111 0.35 23.23 -1.86
N ALA A 112 1.11 22.31 -1.26
CA ALA A 112 1.94 22.62 -0.10
C ALA A 112 3.19 23.39 -0.52
N LYS A 113 3.47 24.51 0.15
CA LYS A 113 4.70 25.30 -0.06
C LYS A 113 5.97 24.51 0.30
N ASN A 114 5.87 23.65 1.33
CA ASN A 114 6.92 22.73 1.77
C ASN A 114 6.25 21.36 2.00
N PRO A 115 6.13 20.53 0.96
CA PRO A 115 5.46 19.25 1.09
C PRO A 115 6.24 18.29 1.99
N LYS A 116 5.52 17.44 2.74
CA LYS A 116 6.14 16.32 3.41
C LYS A 116 6.63 15.30 2.36
N THR A 117 7.64 14.55 2.70
CA THR A 117 8.16 13.49 1.82
C THR A 117 7.18 12.31 1.67
N ARG A 118 6.30 12.12 2.67
CA ARG A 118 5.30 11.05 2.69
C ARG A 118 3.97 11.53 3.22
N TYR A 119 2.89 11.02 2.62
CA TYR A 119 1.52 11.20 3.05
C TYR A 119 0.81 9.85 3.04
N SER A 120 0.39 9.37 4.18
CA SER A 120 -0.44 8.19 4.32
C SER A 120 -1.92 8.58 4.41
N ALA A 121 -2.81 7.84 3.76
CA ALA A 121 -4.25 8.04 3.82
C ALA A 121 -5.01 6.77 3.46
N GLY A 122 -6.27 6.70 3.88
CA GLY A 122 -7.12 5.53 3.72
C GLY A 122 -7.07 4.60 4.92
N ALA A 123 -8.01 3.64 4.95
CA ALA A 123 -8.21 2.75 6.08
C ALA A 123 -6.92 1.97 6.41
N TYR A 124 -6.67 1.81 7.69
CA TYR A 124 -5.56 1.04 8.27
C TYR A 124 -4.14 1.49 7.88
N SER A 125 -3.95 2.52 7.04
CA SER A 125 -2.63 2.92 6.55
C SER A 125 -1.65 3.25 7.68
N TRP A 126 -2.03 4.12 8.60
CA TRP A 126 -1.15 4.55 9.69
C TRP A 126 -0.88 3.44 10.71
N ILE A 127 -1.89 2.58 10.99
CA ILE A 127 -1.76 1.46 11.92
C ILE A 127 -0.70 0.47 11.40
N LEU A 128 -0.85 0.02 10.16
CA LEU A 128 0.06 -0.94 9.53
C LEU A 128 1.48 -0.40 9.44
N LEU A 129 1.65 0.86 9.05
CA LEU A 129 2.97 1.50 8.97
C LEU A 129 3.61 1.64 10.36
N THR A 130 2.84 2.00 11.37
CA THR A 130 3.34 2.13 12.74
C THR A 130 3.73 0.77 13.31
N MET A 131 2.86 -0.24 13.16
CA MET A 131 3.14 -1.59 13.64
C MET A 131 4.37 -2.18 12.94
N ARG A 132 4.50 -1.99 11.62
CA ARG A 132 5.70 -2.44 10.88
C ARG A 132 6.97 -1.75 11.35
N GLY A 133 6.89 -0.49 11.77
CA GLY A 133 8.05 0.28 12.27
C GLY A 133 8.47 -0.07 13.70
N ILE A 134 7.56 -0.61 14.52
CA ILE A 134 7.79 -0.87 15.95
C ILE A 134 7.99 -2.35 16.22
N LEU A 135 7.22 -3.23 15.55
CA LEU A 135 7.26 -4.66 15.83
C LEU A 135 8.47 -5.33 15.19
N PRO A 136 9.16 -6.23 15.92
CA PRO A 136 10.11 -7.16 15.32
C PRO A 136 9.42 -8.05 14.28
N ASP A 137 10.16 -8.50 13.26
CA ASP A 137 9.62 -9.27 12.12
C ASP A 137 8.73 -10.44 12.56
N LYS A 138 9.18 -11.27 13.52
CA LYS A 138 8.41 -12.42 14.02
C LYS A 138 7.06 -12.06 14.61
N TRP A 139 6.92 -10.88 15.20
CA TRP A 139 5.65 -10.40 15.76
C TRP A 139 4.74 -9.85 14.67
N PHE A 140 5.34 -9.14 13.74
CA PHE A 140 4.61 -8.64 12.58
C PHE A 140 4.12 -9.79 11.70
N ASP A 141 4.94 -10.85 11.47
CA ASP A 141 4.54 -12.06 10.76
C ASP A 141 3.31 -12.72 11.39
N ARG A 142 3.32 -12.89 12.72
CA ARG A 142 2.17 -13.45 13.44
C ARG A 142 0.92 -12.60 13.28
N LEU A 143 1.07 -11.28 13.35
CA LEU A 143 -0.05 -10.36 13.14
C LEU A 143 -0.64 -10.55 11.75
N ILE A 144 0.20 -10.52 10.72
CA ILE A 144 -0.25 -10.64 9.33
C ILE A 144 -0.94 -11.99 9.10
N VAL A 145 -0.33 -13.09 9.52
CA VAL A 145 -0.92 -14.43 9.35
C VAL A 145 -2.26 -14.55 10.07
N ASN A 146 -2.40 -14.00 11.28
CA ASN A 146 -3.67 -14.04 12.03
C ASN A 146 -4.78 -13.16 11.42
N VAL A 147 -4.43 -12.15 10.65
CA VAL A 147 -5.40 -11.26 9.99
C VAL A 147 -5.78 -11.76 8.60
N THR A 148 -4.93 -12.57 7.96
CA THR A 148 -5.12 -13.02 6.58
C THR A 148 -5.42 -14.52 6.45
N GLY A 149 -5.29 -15.32 7.50
CA GLY A 149 -5.63 -16.73 7.58
C GLY A 149 -6.84 -16.96 8.43
#